data_65b3d07f29a9a695f445d1aba42b6ec8
#
_entry.id   65b3d07f29a9a695f445d1aba42b6ec8
#
_cell.length_a   1.000
_cell.length_b   1.000
_cell.length_c   1.000
_cell.angle_alpha   90.00
_cell.angle_beta   90.00
_cell.angle_gamma   90.00
#
_symmetry.space_group_name_H-M   'P 1'
#
loop_
_entity.id
_entity.type
_entity.pdbx_description
1 polymer ?
#
loop_
_entity_poly.entity_id
_entity_poly.type
_entity_poly.pdbx_seq_one_letter_code
_entity_poly.pdbx_strand_id
1 'polypeptide(L)'
;VAAAEAAVTPALHASALSVPGRLEAVGLDLGPGELVAVVGPNGAGKSTLIQALAGLLPARGTIHWNGQLLSKIPISERGRKLAWVGQEANFEFAFPVREVVAQGRYAWGDDLSGVAEALAELDLTFLADRPATRLSGGERHRVGLARALATQAPIQLWDEPVAQLDVRHALEVMRLARRLTDGGGTVVVSLHDLRAAYRFDRVLVLDRGRLVGNGKPHDVLTATLIREVFRVEATFVESLVPELPEN
;
A
#
# COMPACT_ATOMS: atom_id res chain seq x y z
N VAL A 1 14.96 34.24 -17.74
CA VAL A 1 14.86 32.88 -18.31
C VAL A 1 14.53 31.97 -17.15
N ALA A 2 13.22 31.66 -16.99
CA ALA A 2 12.77 30.69 -15.99
C ALA A 2 13.30 29.32 -16.43
N ALA A 3 14.11 28.69 -15.58
CA ALA A 3 14.47 27.29 -15.74
C ALA A 3 13.16 26.48 -15.66
N ALA A 4 12.80 25.77 -16.73
CA ALA A 4 11.73 24.80 -16.69
C ALA A 4 12.16 23.72 -15.67
N GLU A 5 11.47 23.63 -14.54
CA GLU A 5 11.58 22.48 -13.63
C GLU A 5 11.29 21.24 -14.47
N ALA A 6 12.26 20.35 -14.57
CA ALA A 6 12.05 19.08 -15.24
C ALA A 6 10.91 18.36 -14.50
N ALA A 7 9.79 18.15 -15.16
CA ALA A 7 8.62 17.50 -14.57
C ALA A 7 9.06 16.10 -14.09
N VAL A 8 9.01 15.87 -12.78
CA VAL A 8 9.34 14.58 -12.18
C VAL A 8 8.34 13.55 -12.70
N THR A 9 8.84 12.48 -13.32
CA THR A 9 7.97 11.39 -13.79
C THR A 9 7.27 10.74 -12.58
N PRO A 10 5.93 10.67 -12.55
CA PRO A 10 5.22 10.01 -11.49
C PRO A 10 5.64 8.54 -11.35
N ALA A 11 5.79 8.07 -10.12
CA ALA A 11 6.02 6.65 -9.85
C ALA A 11 4.78 5.83 -10.26
N LEU A 12 3.59 6.40 -10.03
CA LEU A 12 2.32 5.81 -10.43
C LEU A 12 1.40 6.89 -11.00
N HIS A 13 0.95 6.69 -12.24
CA HIS A 13 -0.04 7.54 -12.89
C HIS A 13 -1.25 6.71 -13.31
N ALA A 14 -2.45 7.21 -13.07
CA ALA A 14 -3.69 6.64 -13.58
C ALA A 14 -4.57 7.74 -14.18
N SER A 15 -5.17 7.46 -15.34
CA SER A 15 -6.10 8.38 -16.01
C SER A 15 -7.39 7.68 -16.38
N ALA A 16 -8.52 8.29 -15.99
CA ALA A 16 -9.88 7.82 -16.24
C ALA A 16 -10.09 6.34 -15.83
N LEU A 17 -9.44 5.92 -14.73
CA LEU A 17 -9.49 4.55 -14.26
C LEU A 17 -10.91 4.19 -13.83
N SER A 18 -11.50 3.20 -14.46
CA SER A 18 -12.88 2.79 -14.19
C SER A 18 -13.01 1.27 -14.11
N VAL A 19 -13.76 0.81 -13.12
CA VAL A 19 -14.14 -0.58 -12.93
C VAL A 19 -15.67 -0.62 -12.79
N PRO A 20 -16.40 -1.35 -13.63
CA PRO A 20 -17.85 -1.34 -13.67
C PRO A 20 -18.47 -1.56 -12.27
N GLY A 21 -19.35 -0.63 -11.85
CA GLY A 21 -20.04 -0.67 -10.55
C GLY A 21 -19.13 -0.46 -9.31
N ARG A 22 -17.82 -0.18 -9.48
CA ARG A 22 -16.87 -0.06 -8.36
C ARG A 22 -16.01 1.20 -8.40
N LEU A 23 -15.53 1.62 -9.60
CA LEU A 23 -14.74 2.83 -9.78
C LEU A 23 -15.23 3.61 -10.98
N GLU A 24 -15.21 4.94 -10.90
CA GLU A 24 -15.67 5.83 -11.96
C GLU A 24 -14.64 6.94 -12.23
N ALA A 25 -13.97 6.84 -13.36
CA ALA A 25 -13.07 7.83 -13.95
C ALA A 25 -12.01 8.40 -12.96
N VAL A 26 -11.43 7.56 -12.10
CA VAL A 26 -10.41 7.98 -11.14
C VAL A 26 -9.13 8.37 -11.88
N GLY A 27 -8.62 9.59 -11.59
CA GLY A 27 -7.35 10.10 -12.05
C GLY A 27 -6.43 10.45 -10.88
N LEU A 28 -5.15 10.04 -10.93
CA LEU A 28 -4.17 10.36 -9.91
C LEU A 28 -2.74 10.32 -10.46
N ASP A 29 -1.88 11.13 -9.84
CA ASP A 29 -0.43 11.12 -10.04
C ASP A 29 0.22 11.03 -8.67
N LEU A 30 1.06 10.01 -8.45
CA LEU A 30 1.83 9.82 -7.24
C LEU A 30 3.32 9.90 -7.56
N GLY A 31 4.03 10.76 -6.84
CA GLY A 31 5.47 10.95 -7.01
C GLY A 31 6.31 9.84 -6.40
N PRO A 32 7.59 9.74 -6.77
CA PRO A 32 8.54 8.92 -6.03
C PRO A 32 8.72 9.48 -4.61
N GLY A 33 8.90 8.59 -3.63
CA GLY A 33 9.09 8.96 -2.23
C GLY A 33 7.81 9.37 -1.50
N GLU A 34 6.61 9.21 -2.08
CA GLU A 34 5.36 9.57 -1.41
C GLU A 34 4.79 8.41 -0.58
N LEU A 35 4.41 8.70 0.67
CA LEU A 35 3.58 7.84 1.50
C LEU A 35 2.12 8.31 1.42
N VAL A 36 1.26 7.49 0.77
CA VAL A 36 -0.10 7.88 0.38
C VAL A 36 -1.13 7.03 1.12
N ALA A 37 -2.07 7.68 1.80
CA ALA A 37 -3.22 7.02 2.41
C ALA A 37 -4.41 6.99 1.42
N VAL A 38 -5.10 5.87 1.34
CA VAL A 38 -6.40 5.75 0.67
C VAL A 38 -7.46 5.52 1.74
N VAL A 39 -8.38 6.47 1.88
CA VAL A 39 -9.45 6.42 2.86
C VAL A 39 -10.83 6.54 2.20
N GLY A 40 -11.86 6.16 2.91
CA GLY A 40 -13.24 6.20 2.44
C GLY A 40 -14.11 5.20 3.19
N PRO A 41 -15.44 5.33 3.15
CA PRO A 41 -16.36 4.38 3.77
C PRO A 41 -16.17 2.94 3.25
N ASN A 42 -16.77 1.97 3.96
CA ASN A 42 -16.86 0.60 3.44
C ASN A 42 -17.61 0.59 2.11
N GLY A 43 -17.08 -0.13 1.13
CA GLY A 43 -17.63 -0.15 -0.23
C GLY A 43 -17.29 1.07 -1.10
N ALA A 44 -16.50 2.04 -0.62
CA ALA A 44 -16.10 3.22 -1.42
C ALA A 44 -15.20 2.90 -2.62
N GLY A 45 -14.60 1.69 -2.68
CA GLY A 45 -13.76 1.25 -3.78
C GLY A 45 -12.25 1.24 -3.49
N LYS A 46 -11.82 1.36 -2.20
CA LYS A 46 -10.39 1.38 -1.81
C LYS A 46 -9.61 0.17 -2.32
N SER A 47 -10.04 -1.05 -1.96
CA SER A 47 -9.40 -2.29 -2.42
C SER A 47 -9.46 -2.44 -3.93
N THR A 48 -10.57 -2.01 -4.56
CA THR A 48 -10.72 -2.03 -6.01
C THR A 48 -9.71 -1.09 -6.68
N LEU A 49 -9.49 0.12 -6.12
CA LEU A 49 -8.47 1.05 -6.62
C LEU A 49 -7.08 0.43 -6.52
N ILE A 50 -6.70 -0.08 -5.35
CA ILE A 50 -5.40 -0.71 -5.11
C ILE A 50 -5.16 -1.88 -6.06
N GLN A 51 -6.14 -2.78 -6.22
CA GLN A 51 -6.03 -3.93 -7.12
C GLN A 51 -5.97 -3.52 -8.60
N ALA A 52 -6.72 -2.50 -9.00
CA ALA A 52 -6.67 -1.99 -10.37
C ALA A 52 -5.30 -1.34 -10.67
N LEU A 53 -4.78 -0.52 -9.75
CA LEU A 53 -3.45 0.07 -9.85
C LEU A 53 -2.33 -0.97 -9.89
N ALA A 54 -2.51 -2.09 -9.17
CA ALA A 54 -1.60 -3.25 -9.21
C ALA A 54 -1.71 -4.07 -10.50
N GLY A 55 -2.69 -3.81 -11.35
CA GLY A 55 -2.96 -4.59 -12.55
C GLY A 55 -3.50 -6.00 -12.26
N LEU A 56 -4.08 -6.20 -11.08
CA LEU A 56 -4.70 -7.46 -10.64
C LEU A 56 -6.19 -7.53 -11.01
N LEU A 57 -6.80 -6.38 -11.26
CA LEU A 57 -8.20 -6.26 -11.64
C LEU A 57 -8.30 -5.56 -13.01
N PRO A 58 -9.05 -6.11 -13.98
CA PRO A 58 -9.30 -5.44 -15.25
C PRO A 58 -9.99 -4.09 -15.04
N ALA A 59 -9.45 -3.04 -15.62
CA ALA A 59 -9.99 -1.69 -15.55
C ALA A 59 -9.92 -1.00 -16.92
N ARG A 60 -10.82 -0.05 -17.15
CA ARG A 60 -10.72 0.89 -18.29
C ARG A 60 -9.86 2.07 -17.87
N GLY A 61 -9.34 2.81 -18.85
CA GLY A 61 -8.39 3.91 -18.62
C GLY A 61 -6.95 3.47 -18.82
N THR A 62 -6.00 4.28 -18.36
CA THR A 62 -4.57 4.00 -18.49
C THR A 62 -3.87 4.01 -17.13
N ILE A 63 -2.91 3.13 -16.95
CA ILE A 63 -2.07 3.05 -15.76
C ILE A 63 -0.62 3.01 -16.23
N HIS A 64 0.23 3.83 -15.61
CA HIS A 64 1.67 3.83 -15.86
C HIS A 64 2.40 3.61 -14.53
N TRP A 65 3.43 2.77 -14.56
CA TRP A 65 4.40 2.58 -13.48
C TRP A 65 5.73 3.16 -13.92
N ASN A 66 6.25 4.14 -13.19
CA ASN A 66 7.49 4.84 -13.56
C ASN A 66 7.52 5.27 -15.04
N GLY A 67 6.42 5.88 -15.51
CA GLY A 67 6.26 6.34 -16.88
C GLY A 67 5.99 5.25 -17.93
N GLN A 68 6.05 3.96 -17.57
CA GLN A 68 5.80 2.85 -18.49
C GLN A 68 4.34 2.38 -18.42
N LEU A 69 3.65 2.33 -19.56
CA LEU A 69 2.26 1.86 -19.65
C LEU A 69 2.15 0.40 -19.18
N LEU A 70 1.29 0.14 -18.18
CA LEU A 70 1.13 -1.18 -17.54
C LEU A 70 0.87 -2.32 -18.54
N SER A 71 0.06 -2.09 -19.56
CA SER A 71 -0.25 -3.11 -20.58
C SER A 71 0.96 -3.50 -21.42
N LYS A 72 2.03 -2.70 -21.42
CA LYS A 72 3.29 -2.97 -22.11
C LYS A 72 4.36 -3.60 -21.21
N ILE A 73 4.10 -3.73 -19.90
CA ILE A 73 5.02 -4.37 -18.97
C ILE A 73 4.76 -5.88 -18.98
N PRO A 74 5.75 -6.71 -19.35
CA PRO A 74 5.65 -8.16 -19.27
C PRO A 74 5.28 -8.62 -17.85
N ILE A 75 4.41 -9.62 -17.73
CA ILE A 75 3.97 -10.13 -16.42
C ILE A 75 5.16 -10.57 -15.57
N SER A 76 6.16 -11.22 -16.20
CA SER A 76 7.41 -11.67 -15.54
C SER A 76 8.24 -10.54 -14.92
N GLU A 77 8.07 -9.29 -15.38
CA GLU A 77 8.82 -8.12 -14.89
C GLU A 77 8.05 -7.31 -13.83
N ARG A 78 6.73 -7.51 -13.74
CA ARG A 78 5.87 -6.68 -12.88
C ARG A 78 6.27 -6.74 -11.42
N GLY A 79 6.64 -7.93 -10.92
CA GLY A 79 7.08 -8.11 -9.53
C GLY A 79 8.35 -7.36 -9.15
N ARG A 80 9.16 -6.91 -10.13
CA ARG A 80 10.32 -6.03 -9.88
C ARG A 80 9.95 -4.55 -9.78
N LYS A 81 8.76 -4.18 -10.22
CA LYS A 81 8.31 -2.78 -10.32
C LYS A 81 7.28 -2.43 -9.26
N LEU A 82 6.42 -3.38 -8.93
CA LEU A 82 5.35 -3.18 -7.97
C LEU A 82 5.10 -4.44 -7.15
N ALA A 83 4.94 -4.25 -5.83
CA ALA A 83 4.44 -5.26 -4.92
C ALA A 83 3.05 -4.90 -4.40
N TRP A 84 2.25 -5.93 -4.13
CA TRP A 84 0.92 -5.79 -3.57
C TRP A 84 0.75 -6.67 -2.34
N VAL A 85 0.10 -6.11 -1.31
CA VAL A 85 -0.34 -6.82 -0.11
C VAL A 85 -1.85 -6.73 -0.04
N GLY A 86 -2.53 -7.86 -0.02
CA GLY A 86 -3.98 -7.94 0.15
C GLY A 86 -4.40 -7.86 1.61
N GLN A 87 -5.68 -7.61 1.83
CA GLN A 87 -6.30 -7.53 3.15
C GLN A 87 -6.18 -8.84 3.94
N GLU A 88 -6.22 -9.98 3.25
CA GLU A 88 -6.06 -11.31 3.86
C GLU A 88 -4.85 -12.03 3.28
N ALA A 89 -4.06 -12.64 4.16
CA ALA A 89 -2.98 -13.53 3.79
C ALA A 89 -3.39 -14.97 4.13
N ASN A 90 -3.99 -15.68 3.17
CA ASN A 90 -4.37 -17.08 3.31
C ASN A 90 -3.33 -17.98 2.64
N PHE A 91 -2.84 -18.97 3.37
CA PHE A 91 -1.89 -19.97 2.88
C PHE A 91 -2.57 -21.35 2.94
N GLU A 92 -2.89 -21.92 1.79
CA GLU A 92 -3.55 -23.21 1.67
C GLU A 92 -2.58 -24.38 1.83
N PHE A 93 -1.30 -24.16 1.49
CA PHE A 93 -0.26 -25.18 1.53
C PHE A 93 0.72 -24.97 2.69
N ALA A 94 1.22 -26.07 3.26
CA ALA A 94 2.11 -26.08 4.41
C ALA A 94 3.58 -25.76 4.06
N PHE A 95 3.82 -24.82 3.15
CA PHE A 95 5.18 -24.36 2.86
C PHE A 95 5.80 -23.69 4.09
N PRO A 96 7.11 -23.86 4.35
CA PRO A 96 7.84 -23.05 5.32
C PRO A 96 7.69 -21.54 5.05
N VAL A 97 7.63 -20.74 6.11
CA VAL A 97 7.50 -19.27 5.99
C VAL A 97 8.56 -18.68 5.07
N ARG A 98 9.84 -19.11 5.17
CA ARG A 98 10.92 -18.66 4.29
C ARG A 98 10.62 -18.89 2.80
N GLU A 99 10.00 -20.00 2.45
CA GLU A 99 9.65 -20.33 1.06
C GLU A 99 8.48 -19.46 0.57
N VAL A 100 7.50 -19.18 1.45
CA VAL A 100 6.41 -18.23 1.14
C VAL A 100 6.98 -16.85 0.88
N VAL A 101 7.92 -16.37 1.70
CA VAL A 101 8.57 -15.06 1.51
C VAL A 101 9.43 -15.05 0.23
N ALA A 102 10.14 -16.16 -0.04
CA ALA A 102 10.94 -16.32 -1.27
C ALA A 102 10.10 -16.24 -2.56
N GLN A 103 8.80 -16.54 -2.53
CA GLN A 103 7.91 -16.33 -3.68
C GLN A 103 7.90 -14.85 -4.16
N GLY A 104 8.18 -13.90 -3.28
CA GLY A 104 8.37 -12.49 -3.66
C GLY A 104 9.52 -12.29 -4.66
N ARG A 105 10.48 -13.22 -4.71
CA ARG A 105 11.63 -13.17 -5.63
C ARG A 105 11.37 -13.83 -6.99
N TYR A 106 10.17 -14.34 -7.23
CA TYR A 106 9.84 -15.06 -8.48
C TYR A 106 10.25 -14.29 -9.76
N ALA A 107 10.06 -12.98 -9.78
CA ALA A 107 10.47 -12.14 -10.92
C ALA A 107 11.99 -12.00 -11.07
N TRP A 108 12.77 -12.41 -10.06
CA TRP A 108 14.24 -12.32 -10.02
C TRP A 108 14.92 -13.68 -10.32
N GLY A 109 14.14 -14.72 -10.61
CA GLY A 109 14.64 -16.08 -10.84
C GLY A 109 15.16 -16.70 -9.55
N ASP A 110 16.40 -17.23 -9.59
CA ASP A 110 17.03 -17.91 -8.45
C ASP A 110 17.68 -16.96 -7.43
N ASP A 111 17.58 -15.62 -7.64
CA ASP A 111 18.09 -14.64 -6.69
C ASP A 111 17.15 -14.51 -5.48
N LEU A 112 17.60 -15.01 -4.33
CA LEU A 112 16.90 -14.97 -3.04
C LEU A 112 17.38 -13.83 -2.14
N SER A 113 18.14 -12.87 -2.67
CA SER A 113 18.56 -11.69 -1.90
C SER A 113 17.35 -10.93 -1.36
N GLY A 114 17.46 -10.41 -0.13
CA GLY A 114 16.36 -9.68 0.54
C GLY A 114 15.34 -10.57 1.28
N VAL A 115 15.39 -11.90 1.15
CA VAL A 115 14.44 -12.79 1.87
C VAL A 115 14.74 -12.79 3.37
N ALA A 116 16.02 -12.93 3.75
CA ALA A 116 16.43 -12.94 5.16
C ALA A 116 16.16 -11.58 5.82
N GLU A 117 16.44 -10.50 5.13
CA GLU A 117 16.18 -9.13 5.57
C GLU A 117 14.67 -8.88 5.74
N ALA A 118 13.84 -9.33 4.80
CA ALA A 118 12.39 -9.21 4.90
C ALA A 118 11.80 -10.00 6.09
N LEU A 119 12.36 -11.18 6.39
CA LEU A 119 11.99 -11.96 7.57
C LEU A 119 12.38 -11.25 8.87
N ALA A 120 13.60 -10.71 8.93
CA ALA A 120 14.11 -9.98 10.10
C ALA A 120 13.31 -8.70 10.34
N GLU A 121 13.01 -7.93 9.29
CA GLU A 121 12.28 -6.66 9.35
C GLU A 121 10.88 -6.80 9.97
N LEU A 122 10.25 -7.96 9.80
CA LEU A 122 8.90 -8.24 10.31
C LEU A 122 8.87 -9.23 11.48
N ASP A 123 10.02 -9.42 12.15
CA ASP A 123 10.16 -10.32 13.30
C ASP A 123 9.63 -11.73 13.02
N LEU A 124 10.06 -12.32 11.88
CA LEU A 124 9.63 -13.63 11.40
C LEU A 124 10.78 -14.66 11.36
N THR A 125 12.01 -14.27 11.68
CA THR A 125 13.20 -15.13 11.56
C THR A 125 13.03 -16.43 12.34
N PHE A 126 12.46 -16.38 13.55
CA PHE A 126 12.20 -17.55 14.39
C PHE A 126 11.06 -18.44 13.89
N LEU A 127 10.26 -17.96 12.94
CA LEU A 127 9.18 -18.68 12.29
C LEU A 127 9.57 -19.22 10.90
N ALA A 128 10.79 -18.95 10.42
CA ALA A 128 11.20 -19.22 9.04
C ALA A 128 10.94 -20.66 8.58
N ASP A 129 11.10 -21.65 9.45
CA ASP A 129 10.88 -23.06 9.16
C ASP A 129 9.47 -23.56 9.53
N ARG A 130 8.64 -22.70 10.14
CA ARG A 130 7.27 -23.09 10.52
C ARG A 130 6.39 -23.17 9.26
N PRO A 131 5.51 -24.20 9.15
CA PRO A 131 4.50 -24.24 8.10
C PRO A 131 3.56 -23.04 8.17
N ALA A 132 3.36 -22.34 7.05
CA ALA A 132 2.53 -21.13 6.97
C ALA A 132 1.06 -21.36 7.38
N THR A 133 0.56 -22.60 7.23
CA THR A 133 -0.78 -23.00 7.69
C THR A 133 -0.94 -23.03 9.21
N ARG A 134 0.18 -23.02 9.98
CA ARG A 134 0.17 -23.05 11.46
C ARG A 134 0.39 -21.67 12.10
N LEU A 135 0.28 -20.61 11.33
CA LEU A 135 0.46 -19.24 11.79
C LEU A 135 -0.85 -18.65 12.35
N SER A 136 -0.72 -17.78 13.32
CA SER A 136 -1.83 -16.87 13.73
C SER A 136 -2.20 -15.89 12.61
N GLY A 137 -3.35 -15.22 12.72
CA GLY A 137 -3.77 -14.20 11.75
C GLY A 137 -2.74 -13.09 11.56
N GLY A 138 -2.24 -12.52 12.65
CA GLY A 138 -1.21 -11.48 12.61
C GLY A 138 0.13 -11.97 12.04
N GLU A 139 0.57 -13.20 12.37
CA GLU A 139 1.77 -13.80 11.75
C GLU A 139 1.60 -14.01 10.25
N ARG A 140 0.45 -14.53 9.79
CA ARG A 140 0.15 -14.67 8.36
C ARG A 140 0.21 -13.33 7.64
N HIS A 141 -0.36 -12.29 8.25
CA HIS A 141 -0.36 -10.96 7.67
C HIS A 141 1.06 -10.40 7.51
N ARG A 142 1.91 -10.54 8.56
CA ARG A 142 3.33 -10.16 8.49
C ARG A 142 4.11 -10.96 7.43
N VAL A 143 3.81 -12.25 7.25
CA VAL A 143 4.41 -13.06 6.17
C VAL A 143 4.01 -12.53 4.79
N GLY A 144 2.76 -12.09 4.60
CA GLY A 144 2.31 -11.42 3.37
C GLY A 144 3.09 -10.14 3.09
N LEU A 145 3.31 -9.31 4.11
CA LEU A 145 4.16 -8.11 4.03
C LEU A 145 5.62 -8.46 3.74
N ALA A 146 6.21 -9.46 4.42
CA ALA A 146 7.58 -9.90 4.17
C ALA A 146 7.77 -10.37 2.72
N ARG A 147 6.80 -11.11 2.17
CA ARG A 147 6.80 -11.51 0.76
C ARG A 147 6.81 -10.30 -0.18
N ALA A 148 6.02 -9.27 0.13
CA ALA A 148 6.02 -8.04 -0.66
C ALA A 148 7.35 -7.29 -0.55
N LEU A 149 7.96 -7.20 0.65
CA LEU A 149 9.28 -6.59 0.85
C LEU A 149 10.38 -7.31 0.09
N ALA A 150 10.36 -8.64 0.10
CA ALA A 150 11.34 -9.47 -0.60
C ALA A 150 11.37 -9.17 -2.12
N THR A 151 10.30 -8.62 -2.71
CA THR A 151 10.30 -8.17 -4.11
C THR A 151 11.31 -7.05 -4.36
N GLN A 152 11.62 -6.21 -3.34
CA GLN A 152 12.41 -4.98 -3.46
C GLN A 152 11.83 -4.01 -4.52
N ALA A 153 10.53 -4.10 -4.80
CA ALA A 153 9.85 -3.26 -5.77
C ALA A 153 9.73 -1.81 -5.25
N PRO A 154 10.00 -0.80 -6.10
CA PRO A 154 9.94 0.60 -5.68
C PRO A 154 8.51 1.12 -5.43
N ILE A 155 7.49 0.44 -5.93
CA ILE A 155 6.09 0.76 -5.69
C ILE A 155 5.47 -0.33 -4.82
N GLN A 156 4.88 0.07 -3.69
CA GLN A 156 4.23 -0.83 -2.74
C GLN A 156 2.75 -0.43 -2.60
N LEU A 157 1.83 -1.34 -2.83
CA LEU A 157 0.39 -1.13 -2.68
C LEU A 157 -0.13 -2.07 -1.60
N TRP A 158 -0.55 -1.53 -0.45
CA TRP A 158 -0.97 -2.31 0.72
C TRP A 158 -2.43 -2.06 1.04
N ASP A 159 -3.23 -3.12 1.01
CA ASP A 159 -4.65 -3.05 1.32
C ASP A 159 -4.89 -3.48 2.78
N GLU A 160 -5.17 -2.49 3.64
CA GLU A 160 -5.40 -2.64 5.07
C GLU A 160 -4.31 -3.40 5.84
N PRO A 161 -3.02 -3.01 5.69
CA PRO A 161 -1.89 -3.80 6.17
C PRO A 161 -1.80 -3.91 7.71
N VAL A 162 -2.60 -3.16 8.45
CA VAL A 162 -2.59 -3.13 9.93
C VAL A 162 -3.87 -3.65 10.57
N ALA A 163 -4.87 -4.07 9.80
CA ALA A 163 -6.21 -4.40 10.31
C ALA A 163 -6.25 -5.56 11.32
N GLN A 164 -5.28 -6.49 11.27
CA GLN A 164 -5.22 -7.68 12.13
C GLN A 164 -4.03 -7.66 13.10
N LEU A 165 -3.38 -6.52 13.24
CA LEU A 165 -2.18 -6.35 14.06
C LEU A 165 -2.51 -5.65 15.38
N ASP A 166 -1.78 -6.00 16.42
CA ASP A 166 -1.78 -5.19 17.65
C ASP A 166 -1.11 -3.84 17.41
N VAL A 167 -1.23 -2.93 18.39
CA VAL A 167 -0.74 -1.55 18.28
C VAL A 167 0.75 -1.49 17.96
N ARG A 168 1.57 -2.34 18.59
CA ARG A 168 3.02 -2.35 18.37
C ARG A 168 3.35 -2.73 16.92
N HIS A 169 2.84 -3.87 16.46
CA HIS A 169 3.10 -4.34 15.10
C HIS A 169 2.52 -3.40 14.04
N ALA A 170 1.34 -2.79 14.30
CA ALA A 170 0.79 -1.77 13.41
C ALA A 170 1.73 -0.57 13.26
N LEU A 171 2.33 -0.10 14.36
CA LEU A 171 3.31 0.99 14.33
C LEU A 171 4.61 0.59 13.61
N GLU A 172 5.08 -0.65 13.79
CA GLU A 172 6.26 -1.19 13.08
C GLU A 172 6.03 -1.21 11.56
N VAL A 173 4.85 -1.67 11.11
CA VAL A 173 4.46 -1.65 9.68
C VAL A 173 4.40 -0.22 9.14
N MET A 174 3.86 0.73 9.90
CA MET A 174 3.81 2.13 9.46
C MET A 174 5.20 2.78 9.43
N ARG A 175 6.07 2.46 10.39
CA ARG A 175 7.49 2.90 10.37
C ARG A 175 8.22 2.32 9.16
N LEU A 176 7.97 1.06 8.83
CA LEU A 176 8.49 0.42 7.61
C LEU A 176 8.04 1.16 6.35
N ALA A 177 6.73 1.47 6.22
CA ALA A 177 6.21 2.23 5.09
C ALA A 177 6.96 3.57 4.92
N ARG A 178 7.20 4.29 6.02
CA ARG A 178 7.96 5.56 6.01
C ARG A 178 9.40 5.35 5.55
N ARG A 179 10.12 4.34 6.09
CA ARG A 179 11.50 4.05 5.66
C ARG A 179 11.60 3.73 4.17
N LEU A 180 10.61 3.00 3.62
CA LEU A 180 10.58 2.70 2.19
C LEU A 180 10.44 3.98 1.35
N THR A 181 9.61 4.94 1.80
CA THR A 181 9.45 6.21 1.09
C THR A 181 10.65 7.14 1.27
N ASP A 182 11.28 7.17 2.44
CA ASP A 182 12.53 7.90 2.68
C ASP A 182 13.67 7.35 1.80
N GLY A 183 13.64 6.06 1.46
CA GLY A 183 14.51 5.41 0.48
C GLY A 183 14.14 5.68 -0.99
N GLY A 184 13.15 6.55 -1.27
CA GLY A 184 12.71 6.92 -2.62
C GLY A 184 11.61 6.04 -3.21
N GLY A 185 11.15 5.01 -2.50
CA GLY A 185 10.01 4.19 -2.89
C GLY A 185 8.69 4.94 -2.75
N THR A 186 7.62 4.45 -3.36
CA THR A 186 6.26 4.99 -3.23
C THR A 186 5.38 3.95 -2.57
N VAL A 187 4.74 4.30 -1.46
CA VAL A 187 3.88 3.37 -0.70
C VAL A 187 2.46 3.92 -0.63
N VAL A 188 1.50 3.12 -1.09
CA VAL A 188 0.07 3.44 -1.02
C VAL A 188 -0.60 2.47 -0.05
N VAL A 189 -1.29 2.99 0.94
CA VAL A 189 -1.89 2.21 2.02
C VAL A 189 -3.37 2.54 2.14
N SER A 190 -4.26 1.55 2.04
CA SER A 190 -5.64 1.77 2.43
C SER A 190 -5.80 1.70 3.95
N LEU A 191 -6.60 2.61 4.48
CA LEU A 191 -6.82 2.76 5.92
C LEU A 191 -8.31 2.88 6.24
N HIS A 192 -8.71 2.40 7.43
CA HIS A 192 -10.01 2.68 8.02
C HIS A 192 -9.96 3.85 9.02
N ASP A 193 -8.87 3.99 9.75
CA ASP A 193 -8.71 5.06 10.75
C ASP A 193 -8.21 6.36 10.09
N LEU A 194 -9.09 7.36 10.05
CA LEU A 194 -8.76 8.69 9.51
C LEU A 194 -7.64 9.38 10.30
N ARG A 195 -7.50 9.09 11.61
CA ARG A 195 -6.43 9.68 12.44
C ARG A 195 -5.06 9.21 11.99
N ALA A 196 -4.95 7.94 11.56
CA ALA A 196 -3.70 7.41 11.02
C ALA A 196 -3.29 8.13 9.72
N ALA A 197 -4.24 8.60 8.91
CA ALA A 197 -3.96 9.29 7.65
C ALA A 197 -3.18 10.60 7.82
N TYR A 198 -3.25 11.24 8.99
CA TYR A 198 -2.47 12.46 9.28
C TYR A 198 -0.96 12.26 9.33
N ARG A 199 -0.49 11.00 9.38
CA ARG A 199 0.94 10.64 9.32
C ARG A 199 1.46 10.44 7.90
N PHE A 200 0.60 10.61 6.89
CA PHE A 200 0.90 10.42 5.48
C PHE A 200 1.21 11.76 4.79
N ASP A 201 1.95 11.71 3.69
CA ASP A 201 2.27 12.90 2.91
C ASP A 201 1.06 13.37 2.10
N ARG A 202 0.23 12.39 1.68
CA ARG A 202 -0.96 12.61 0.86
C ARG A 202 -2.09 11.68 1.28
N VAL A 203 -3.31 12.16 1.13
CA VAL A 203 -4.52 11.35 1.30
C VAL A 203 -5.37 11.39 0.03
N LEU A 204 -5.84 10.23 -0.37
CA LEU A 204 -6.85 10.02 -1.41
C LEU A 204 -8.14 9.62 -0.72
N VAL A 205 -9.21 10.39 -0.91
CA VAL A 205 -10.52 10.09 -0.33
C VAL A 205 -11.43 9.56 -1.43
N LEU A 206 -11.92 8.35 -1.23
CA LEU A 206 -12.89 7.72 -2.12
C LEU A 206 -14.29 7.76 -1.51
N ASP A 207 -15.28 8.10 -2.32
CA ASP A 207 -16.71 7.90 -2.04
C ASP A 207 -17.39 7.32 -3.27
N ARG A 208 -18.11 6.20 -3.11
CA ARG A 208 -18.90 5.53 -4.16
C ARG A 208 -18.16 5.37 -5.49
N GLY A 209 -16.90 4.96 -5.41
CA GLY A 209 -16.04 4.71 -6.57
C GLY A 209 -15.42 5.95 -7.20
N ARG A 210 -15.62 7.14 -6.65
CA ARG A 210 -15.06 8.41 -7.14
C ARG A 210 -13.99 8.93 -6.19
N LEU A 211 -12.96 9.56 -6.75
CA LEU A 211 -11.97 10.29 -5.97
C LEU A 211 -12.53 11.68 -5.65
N VAL A 212 -12.87 11.92 -4.39
CA VAL A 212 -13.49 13.17 -3.92
C VAL A 212 -12.55 14.07 -3.15
N GLY A 213 -11.35 13.56 -2.79
CA GLY A 213 -10.30 14.34 -2.16
C GLY A 213 -8.92 13.79 -2.54
N ASN A 214 -7.95 14.68 -2.80
CA ASN A 214 -6.58 14.35 -3.14
C ASN A 214 -5.65 15.51 -2.72
N GLY A 215 -4.80 15.31 -1.75
CA GLY A 215 -3.88 16.32 -1.25
C GLY A 215 -3.32 16.01 0.13
N LYS A 216 -2.75 17.01 0.80
CA LYS A 216 -2.26 16.85 2.17
C LYS A 216 -3.40 16.56 3.13
N PRO A 217 -3.22 15.68 4.14
CA PRO A 217 -4.30 15.30 5.06
C PRO A 217 -5.01 16.49 5.72
N HIS A 218 -4.27 17.50 6.18
CA HIS A 218 -4.86 18.68 6.81
C HIS A 218 -5.73 19.53 5.89
N ASP A 219 -5.42 19.53 4.59
CA ASP A 219 -6.16 20.32 3.60
C ASP A 219 -7.41 19.57 3.13
N VAL A 220 -7.36 18.24 3.08
CA VAL A 220 -8.41 17.40 2.51
C VAL A 220 -9.39 16.90 3.58
N LEU A 221 -8.90 16.41 4.73
CA LEU A 221 -9.74 15.83 5.79
C LEU A 221 -10.41 16.92 6.65
N THR A 222 -11.21 17.76 6.04
CA THR A 222 -11.98 18.81 6.73
C THR A 222 -13.23 18.24 7.38
N ALA A 223 -13.77 18.93 8.41
CA ALA A 223 -15.03 18.53 9.04
C ALA A 223 -16.17 18.43 8.03
N THR A 224 -16.20 19.31 7.02
CA THR A 224 -17.20 19.29 5.94
C THR A 224 -17.08 18.00 5.11
N LEU A 225 -15.88 17.68 4.61
CA LEU A 225 -15.66 16.47 3.81
C LEU A 225 -15.98 15.22 4.63
N ILE A 226 -15.57 15.17 5.91
CA ILE A 226 -15.85 14.04 6.79
C ILE A 226 -17.34 13.84 6.98
N ARG A 227 -18.11 14.92 7.18
CA ARG A 227 -19.57 14.86 7.28
C ARG A 227 -20.20 14.37 5.98
N GLU A 228 -19.77 14.86 4.84
CA GLU A 228 -20.36 14.52 3.53
C GLU A 228 -20.05 13.07 3.13
N VAL A 229 -18.82 12.61 3.33
CA VAL A 229 -18.34 11.29 2.88
C VAL A 229 -18.64 10.20 3.89
N PHE A 230 -18.30 10.44 5.17
CA PHE A 230 -18.40 9.41 6.21
C PHE A 230 -19.70 9.48 7.02
N ARG A 231 -20.53 10.55 6.85
CA ARG A 231 -21.80 10.75 7.54
C ARG A 231 -21.67 10.86 9.06
N VAL A 232 -20.57 11.42 9.53
CA VAL A 232 -20.27 11.67 10.95
C VAL A 232 -19.77 13.10 11.15
N GLU A 233 -20.02 13.64 12.35
CA GLU A 233 -19.40 14.89 12.78
C GLU A 233 -17.96 14.60 13.24
N ALA A 234 -17.04 15.53 12.95
CA ALA A 234 -15.66 15.44 13.37
C ALA A 234 -15.21 16.71 14.09
N THR A 235 -14.50 16.51 15.18
CA THR A 235 -13.86 17.58 15.95
C THR A 235 -12.40 17.21 16.18
N PHE A 236 -11.51 18.18 16.00
CA PHE A 236 -10.11 18.02 16.36
C PHE A 236 -9.95 18.11 17.88
N VAL A 237 -9.35 17.10 18.47
CA VAL A 237 -9.06 17.04 19.90
C VAL A 237 -7.62 16.63 20.14
N GLU A 238 -7.02 17.10 21.23
CA GLU A 238 -5.77 16.55 21.72
C GLU A 238 -6.00 15.12 22.17
N SER A 239 -5.16 14.19 21.74
CA SER A 239 -5.26 12.79 22.10
C SER A 239 -3.88 12.16 22.31
N LEU A 240 -3.82 11.07 23.08
CA LEU A 240 -2.62 10.26 23.22
C LEU A 240 -2.30 9.63 21.88
N VAL A 241 -1.08 9.84 21.38
CA VAL A 241 -0.57 9.26 20.15
C VAL A 241 0.47 8.21 20.52
N PRO A 242 0.18 6.91 20.32
CA PRO A 242 1.16 5.87 20.60
C PRO A 242 2.30 5.94 19.59
N GLU A 243 3.55 5.79 20.09
CA GLU A 243 4.76 5.76 19.29
C GLU A 243 5.64 4.59 19.74
N LEU A 244 6.50 4.10 18.83
CA LEU A 244 7.52 3.14 19.22
C LEU A 244 8.63 3.86 19.99
N PRO A 245 9.26 3.21 20.98
CA PRO A 245 10.41 3.79 21.67
C PRO A 245 11.51 4.10 20.66
N GLU A 246 12.27 5.18 20.94
CA GLU A 246 13.51 5.45 20.21
C GLU A 246 14.52 4.36 20.54
N ASN A 247 15.21 3.83 19.54
CA ASN A 247 16.28 2.84 19.71
C ASN A 247 17.59 3.51 20.06
#